data_5fc510c5c4c51840283cd420f70d55c4
#
_entry.id   5fc510c5c4c51840283cd420f70d55c4
#
_cell.length_a   1.000
_cell.length_b   1.000
_cell.length_c   1.000
_cell.angle_alpha   90.00
_cell.angle_beta   90.00
_cell.angle_gamma   90.00
#
_symmetry.space_group_name_H-M   'P 1'
#
loop_
_entity.id
_entity.type
_entity.pdbx_description
1 polymer ?
#
loop_
_entity_poly.entity_id
_entity_poly.type
_entity_poly.pdbx_seq_one_letter_code
_entity_poly.pdbx_strand_id
1 'polypeptide(L)'
;MSAAAALVAAAALAGCGTTTYFAGRALPPSGLANRVVIAIQNPSALSTGTLEIVDAYYDIRCKYNADSCSGAAFAVSGYSGNLPISIQSMPEELTGAVYSSGDGSFTQINYAAEKTIGAVSGLNGASSSVFITRNQTYIFAASQTSHALTIVDKSGVNAGSYPLNLPGVYRVSVNPGGSVALAFVQNSNYAYYPVKLTAAQTQAYSGGPSTWPKGAQDCEPQNAPGWCLLQALDPNGNPLVFDRPTKAVFSADGGTAYVLNCGPECGGTTASITPIPVAPMIYLIGQGSGTMPATTTPSAQCGTVNLAAGCIPILGGASNALVDSSTMYVVGQQQMTDKCSGGALCWGGHLTVVNLQTNAVATSTTAVPNPVYISDGAPGAVSRMIEADNNTLWIGMQQCNSGERANKSLPDGCLTMVNTTNNAVTLMPYNGSATGIAAITGLNKIYAVEDGQVYIYSTVDGSAINNQYVTVTGTAYDVAYMDALTDSNNTVY
;
A
#
# COMPACT_ATOMS: atom_id res chain seq x y z
N MET A 1 -8.27 -0.29 -54.05
CA MET A 1 -8.26 0.13 -52.60
C MET A 1 -8.47 -1.02 -51.62
N SER A 2 -8.88 -2.23 -52.04
CA SER A 2 -9.22 -3.34 -51.15
C SER A 2 -8.01 -4.14 -50.62
N ALA A 3 -6.90 -4.20 -51.34
CA ALA A 3 -5.74 -5.03 -50.96
C ALA A 3 -4.90 -4.37 -49.84
N ALA A 4 -4.78 -3.08 -49.82
CA ALA A 4 -4.02 -2.35 -48.79
C ALA A 4 -4.73 -2.37 -47.43
N ALA A 5 -6.07 -2.32 -47.41
CA ALA A 5 -6.84 -2.43 -46.17
C ALA A 5 -6.77 -3.82 -45.55
N ALA A 6 -6.72 -4.87 -46.38
CA ALA A 6 -6.57 -6.25 -45.92
C ALA A 6 -5.18 -6.53 -45.36
N LEU A 7 -4.12 -5.91 -45.89
CA LEU A 7 -2.77 -6.05 -45.37
C LEU A 7 -2.58 -5.33 -44.00
N VAL A 8 -3.22 -4.15 -43.81
CA VAL A 8 -3.20 -3.45 -42.54
C VAL A 8 -3.99 -4.21 -41.49
N ALA A 9 -5.16 -4.79 -41.84
CA ALA A 9 -5.93 -5.64 -40.93
C ALA A 9 -5.20 -6.92 -40.56
N ALA A 10 -4.48 -7.57 -41.53
CA ALA A 10 -3.67 -8.75 -41.25
C ALA A 10 -2.45 -8.46 -40.38
N ALA A 11 -1.82 -7.29 -40.55
CA ALA A 11 -0.72 -6.83 -39.68
C ALA A 11 -1.22 -6.50 -38.27
N ALA A 12 -2.44 -5.95 -38.12
CA ALA A 12 -3.04 -5.71 -36.81
C ALA A 12 -3.44 -7.02 -36.08
N LEU A 13 -3.83 -8.07 -36.82
CA LEU A 13 -4.17 -9.37 -36.27
C LEU A 13 -2.95 -10.25 -35.99
N ALA A 14 -1.85 -10.08 -36.72
CA ALA A 14 -0.58 -10.76 -36.44
C ALA A 14 0.14 -10.18 -35.20
N GLY A 15 -0.29 -9.01 -34.74
CA GLY A 15 0.22 -8.36 -33.52
C GLY A 15 -0.39 -8.87 -32.21
N CYS A 16 -1.34 -9.82 -32.22
CA CYS A 16 -1.90 -10.42 -31.00
C CYS A 16 -1.04 -11.56 -30.43
N GLY A 17 0.26 -11.56 -30.68
CA GLY A 17 1.20 -12.39 -29.93
C GLY A 17 1.72 -11.66 -28.70
N THR A 18 2.32 -12.37 -27.76
CA THR A 18 2.93 -11.89 -26.51
C THR A 18 3.89 -10.70 -26.65
N THR A 19 4.30 -10.36 -27.87
CA THR A 19 5.15 -9.22 -28.21
C THR A 19 4.41 -7.89 -28.29
N THR A 20 3.08 -7.87 -28.40
CA THR A 20 2.30 -6.62 -28.53
C THR A 20 2.08 -5.90 -27.20
N TYR A 21 2.20 -6.61 -26.09
CA TYR A 21 2.09 -6.01 -24.77
C TYR A 21 3.22 -4.98 -24.50
N PHE A 22 4.35 -5.14 -25.15
CA PHE A 22 5.50 -4.26 -25.08
C PHE A 22 5.64 -3.31 -26.28
N ALA A 23 4.59 -2.93 -26.93
CA ALA A 23 4.65 -2.00 -28.05
C ALA A 23 5.54 -0.79 -27.70
N GLY A 24 6.76 -0.75 -28.23
CA GLY A 24 7.77 0.27 -27.97
C GLY A 24 8.75 0.00 -26.82
N ARG A 25 8.66 -1.13 -26.11
CA ARG A 25 9.65 -1.52 -25.08
C ARG A 25 10.50 -2.70 -25.58
N ALA A 26 11.80 -2.66 -25.31
CA ALA A 26 12.68 -3.81 -25.54
C ALA A 26 12.33 -4.94 -24.56
N LEU A 27 12.41 -6.19 -24.99
CA LEU A 27 12.29 -7.32 -24.10
C LEU A 27 13.38 -7.25 -23.02
N PRO A 28 13.03 -7.56 -21.77
CA PRO A 28 13.99 -7.60 -20.67
C PRO A 28 14.97 -8.77 -20.82
N PRO A 29 16.04 -8.86 -20.01
CA PRO A 29 17.04 -9.92 -20.09
C PRO A 29 16.47 -11.34 -20.01
N SER A 30 15.41 -11.57 -19.19
CA SER A 30 14.71 -12.87 -19.14
C SER A 30 14.02 -13.24 -20.44
N GLY A 31 13.69 -12.26 -21.28
CA GLY A 31 12.88 -12.43 -22.47
C GLY A 31 11.40 -12.73 -22.19
N LEU A 32 10.94 -12.47 -20.96
CA LEU A 32 9.55 -12.64 -20.53
C LEU A 32 8.75 -11.35 -20.78
N ALA A 33 7.48 -11.51 -21.12
CA ALA A 33 6.61 -10.39 -21.45
C ALA A 33 5.67 -9.98 -20.31
N ASN A 34 5.33 -10.90 -19.43
CA ASN A 34 4.44 -10.66 -18.28
C ASN A 34 5.15 -11.17 -17.03
N ARG A 35 5.77 -10.26 -16.29
CA ARG A 35 6.65 -10.64 -15.18
C ARG A 35 6.05 -10.28 -13.84
N VAL A 36 6.05 -11.26 -12.97
CA VAL A 36 5.79 -11.06 -11.54
C VAL A 36 7.11 -11.19 -10.81
N VAL A 37 7.42 -10.25 -9.93
CA VAL A 37 8.53 -10.36 -8.99
C VAL A 37 8.00 -10.80 -7.63
N ILE A 38 8.68 -11.76 -7.02
CA ILE A 38 8.34 -12.33 -5.72
C ILE A 38 9.49 -12.08 -4.77
N ALA A 39 9.19 -11.44 -3.63
CA ALA A 39 10.13 -11.28 -2.53
C ALA A 39 10.20 -12.57 -1.72
N ILE A 40 11.35 -13.21 -1.70
CA ILE A 40 11.59 -14.49 -1.06
C ILE A 40 12.55 -14.32 0.10
N GLN A 41 12.12 -14.72 1.27
CA GLN A 41 12.93 -14.80 2.46
C GLN A 41 13.66 -16.15 2.50
N ASN A 42 14.94 -16.11 2.83
CA ASN A 42 15.66 -17.31 3.15
C ASN A 42 15.45 -17.64 4.66
N PRO A 43 15.21 -18.89 5.04
CA PRO A 43 14.96 -19.26 6.43
C PRO A 43 16.11 -18.94 7.39
N SER A 44 17.33 -18.77 6.90
CA SER A 44 18.43 -18.25 7.72
C SER A 44 18.41 -16.72 7.71
N ALA A 45 18.13 -16.09 8.85
CA ALA A 45 18.16 -14.64 9.02
C ALA A 45 19.50 -13.96 8.66
N LEU A 46 20.54 -14.74 8.50
CA LEU A 46 21.90 -14.28 8.12
C LEU A 46 22.16 -14.36 6.62
N SER A 47 21.23 -14.92 5.84
CA SER A 47 21.39 -15.06 4.39
C SER A 47 20.52 -14.07 3.63
N THR A 48 21.05 -13.64 2.51
CA THR A 48 20.32 -12.75 1.59
C THR A 48 19.05 -13.41 1.08
N GLY A 49 17.96 -12.64 1.02
CA GLY A 49 16.76 -13.02 0.31
C GLY A 49 16.97 -13.03 -1.20
N THR A 50 15.93 -13.34 -1.92
CA THR A 50 15.94 -13.38 -3.38
C THR A 50 14.70 -12.66 -3.92
N LEU A 51 14.84 -12.08 -5.10
CA LEU A 51 13.72 -11.54 -5.86
C LEU A 51 13.57 -12.39 -7.11
N GLU A 52 12.70 -13.40 -7.03
CA GLU A 52 12.43 -14.29 -8.18
C GLU A 52 11.49 -13.63 -9.18
N ILE A 53 11.71 -13.90 -10.47
CA ILE A 53 10.85 -13.44 -11.56
C ILE A 53 10.14 -14.66 -12.15
N VAL A 54 8.82 -14.55 -12.25
CA VAL A 54 7.92 -15.58 -12.78
C VAL A 54 7.25 -15.07 -14.04
N ASP A 55 7.11 -15.93 -15.03
CA ASP A 55 6.26 -15.69 -16.21
C ASP A 55 4.79 -15.83 -15.81
N ALA A 56 4.08 -14.71 -15.69
CA ALA A 56 2.67 -14.72 -15.30
C ALA A 56 1.71 -15.16 -16.42
N TYR A 57 2.18 -15.26 -17.64
CA TYR A 57 1.35 -15.80 -18.72
C TYR A 57 1.20 -17.32 -18.61
N TYR A 58 2.30 -18.02 -18.37
CA TYR A 58 2.34 -19.48 -18.25
C TYR A 58 2.38 -19.98 -16.79
N ASP A 59 2.51 -19.09 -15.82
CA ASP A 59 2.60 -19.41 -14.39
C ASP A 59 3.81 -20.29 -14.03
N ILE A 60 4.96 -20.01 -14.64
CA ILE A 60 6.18 -20.81 -14.50
C ILE A 60 7.41 -19.93 -14.23
N ARG A 61 8.40 -20.51 -13.57
CA ARG A 61 9.67 -19.85 -13.18
C ARG A 61 10.70 -19.82 -14.30
N CYS A 62 10.41 -20.35 -15.44
CA CYS A 62 11.32 -20.44 -16.58
C CYS A 62 10.63 -19.98 -17.85
N LYS A 63 11.40 -19.76 -18.89
CA LYS A 63 10.84 -19.43 -20.20
C LYS A 63 10.09 -20.65 -20.78
N TYR A 64 8.87 -20.46 -21.21
CA TYR A 64 8.12 -21.47 -21.95
C TYR A 64 8.94 -21.93 -23.17
N ASN A 65 8.98 -23.22 -23.41
CA ASN A 65 9.83 -23.91 -24.42
C ASN A 65 11.34 -24.00 -24.08
N ALA A 66 11.76 -23.70 -22.87
CA ALA A 66 13.06 -24.16 -22.41
C ALA A 66 13.04 -25.69 -22.28
N ASP A 67 14.06 -26.39 -22.79
CA ASP A 67 14.15 -27.86 -22.77
C ASP A 67 14.05 -28.48 -21.38
N SER A 68 14.27 -27.69 -20.35
CA SER A 68 13.92 -28.02 -18.97
C SER A 68 13.75 -26.77 -18.12
N CYS A 69 12.70 -26.72 -17.28
CA CYS A 69 12.58 -25.78 -16.18
C CYS A 69 13.45 -26.14 -14.96
N SER A 70 14.43 -27.01 -15.14
CA SER A 70 15.39 -27.41 -14.10
C SER A 70 16.51 -26.39 -13.89
N GLY A 71 16.57 -25.34 -14.72
CA GLY A 71 17.52 -24.24 -14.55
C GLY A 71 17.17 -23.33 -13.35
N ALA A 72 18.14 -22.48 -13.00
CA ALA A 72 17.90 -21.44 -12.01
C ALA A 72 16.71 -20.58 -12.43
N ALA A 73 15.85 -20.24 -11.46
CA ALA A 73 14.78 -19.28 -11.68
C ALA A 73 15.37 -17.94 -12.13
N PHE A 74 14.63 -17.20 -12.94
CA PHE A 74 14.98 -15.83 -13.20
C PHE A 74 14.92 -15.02 -11.90
N ALA A 75 15.88 -14.16 -11.69
CA ALA A 75 15.94 -13.32 -10.50
C ALA A 75 16.47 -11.94 -10.84
N VAL A 76 16.10 -10.95 -10.02
CA VAL A 76 16.66 -9.60 -10.10
C VAL A 76 18.14 -9.65 -9.75
N SER A 77 18.98 -9.26 -10.69
CA SER A 77 20.42 -9.30 -10.52
C SER A 77 20.93 -8.26 -9.52
N GLY A 78 21.89 -8.65 -8.66
CA GLY A 78 22.54 -7.76 -7.71
C GLY A 78 21.73 -7.46 -6.44
N TYR A 79 20.61 -8.13 -6.22
CA TYR A 79 19.87 -8.00 -4.97
C TYR A 79 20.62 -8.70 -3.82
N SER A 80 20.69 -8.01 -2.67
CA SER A 80 21.45 -8.49 -1.51
C SER A 80 20.75 -8.24 -0.16
N GLY A 81 19.48 -7.80 -0.16
CA GLY A 81 18.75 -7.50 1.08
C GLY A 81 18.37 -8.76 1.86
N ASN A 82 18.36 -8.66 3.18
CA ASN A 82 17.99 -9.75 4.08
C ASN A 82 16.54 -9.61 4.53
N LEU A 83 15.77 -10.69 4.51
CA LEU A 83 14.36 -10.73 4.89
C LEU A 83 13.53 -9.63 4.18
N PRO A 84 13.39 -9.69 2.85
CA PRO A 84 12.51 -8.75 2.14
C PRO A 84 11.05 -8.92 2.60
N ILE A 85 10.37 -7.81 2.91
CA ILE A 85 9.00 -7.82 3.46
C ILE A 85 8.01 -6.94 2.71
N SER A 86 8.46 -6.08 1.82
CA SER A 86 7.54 -5.29 1.00
C SER A 86 8.18 -4.90 -0.32
N ILE A 87 7.34 -4.91 -1.35
CA ILE A 87 7.68 -4.42 -2.69
C ILE A 87 6.78 -3.23 -2.99
N GLN A 88 7.36 -2.08 -3.25
CA GLN A 88 6.67 -0.95 -3.87
C GLN A 88 6.95 -1.00 -5.37
N SER A 89 5.92 -1.27 -6.16
CA SER A 89 6.02 -1.37 -7.61
C SER A 89 5.58 -0.08 -8.28
N MET A 90 6.38 0.43 -9.19
CA MET A 90 6.09 1.62 -10.01
C MET A 90 6.31 1.24 -11.48
N PRO A 91 5.40 0.45 -12.07
CA PRO A 91 5.58 -0.10 -13.40
C PRO A 91 5.59 0.94 -14.52
N GLU A 92 4.90 2.07 -14.37
CA GLU A 92 4.98 3.17 -15.35
C GLU A 92 6.40 3.71 -15.47
N GLU A 93 7.14 3.80 -14.38
CA GLU A 93 8.53 4.22 -14.33
C GLU A 93 9.52 3.07 -14.61
N LEU A 94 9.02 1.86 -14.89
CA LEU A 94 9.82 0.64 -15.03
C LEU A 94 10.73 0.38 -13.83
N THR A 95 10.26 0.70 -12.65
CA THR A 95 11.01 0.56 -11.40
C THR A 95 10.18 -0.07 -10.30
N GLY A 96 10.88 -0.56 -9.31
CA GLY A 96 10.33 -0.98 -8.04
C GLY A 96 11.32 -0.72 -6.92
N ALA A 97 10.88 -0.89 -5.70
CA ALA A 97 11.75 -0.81 -4.53
C ALA A 97 11.34 -1.87 -3.51
N VAL A 98 12.32 -2.45 -2.83
CA VAL A 98 12.11 -3.52 -1.85
C VAL A 98 12.73 -3.14 -0.53
N TYR A 99 11.94 -3.19 0.52
CA TYR A 99 12.42 -3.05 1.88
C TYR A 99 12.74 -4.42 2.49
N SER A 100 13.91 -4.53 3.07
CA SER A 100 14.44 -5.73 3.72
C SER A 100 14.62 -5.45 5.21
N SER A 101 13.82 -6.12 6.05
CA SER A 101 13.79 -5.84 7.48
C SER A 101 15.00 -6.41 8.25
N GLY A 102 15.66 -7.42 7.69
CA GLY A 102 16.78 -8.10 8.36
C GLY A 102 18.05 -7.26 8.41
N ASP A 103 18.27 -6.40 7.43
CA ASP A 103 19.46 -5.51 7.35
C ASP A 103 19.09 -4.02 7.24
N GLY A 104 17.79 -3.69 7.25
CA GLY A 104 17.31 -2.30 7.11
C GLY A 104 17.67 -1.69 5.77
N SER A 105 17.79 -2.49 4.72
CA SER A 105 18.07 -2.01 3.38
C SER A 105 16.79 -1.72 2.58
N PHE A 106 16.84 -0.68 1.75
CA PHE A 106 15.81 -0.35 0.79
C PHE A 106 16.43 -0.29 -0.60
N THR A 107 16.15 -1.32 -1.40
CA THR A 107 16.80 -1.56 -2.68
C THR A 107 15.90 -1.17 -3.83
N GLN A 108 16.37 -0.30 -4.72
CA GLN A 108 15.67 0.07 -5.95
C GLN A 108 16.00 -0.91 -7.08
N ILE A 109 15.00 -1.21 -7.90
CA ILE A 109 15.08 -2.17 -9.00
C ILE A 109 14.73 -1.48 -10.31
N ASN A 110 15.46 -1.77 -11.35
CA ASN A 110 15.11 -1.44 -12.73
C ASN A 110 14.44 -2.66 -13.38
N TYR A 111 13.16 -2.53 -13.72
CA TYR A 111 12.40 -3.62 -14.33
C TYR A 111 12.81 -3.92 -15.78
N ALA A 112 13.22 -2.91 -16.54
CA ALA A 112 13.68 -3.12 -17.90
C ALA A 112 15.00 -3.90 -17.97
N ALA A 113 15.87 -3.72 -16.98
CA ALA A 113 17.17 -4.38 -16.90
C ALA A 113 17.20 -5.57 -15.93
N GLU A 114 16.13 -5.84 -15.18
CA GLU A 114 16.04 -6.90 -14.17
C GLU A 114 17.20 -6.89 -13.18
N LYS A 115 17.58 -5.71 -12.75
CA LYS A 115 18.71 -5.52 -11.83
C LYS A 115 18.47 -4.42 -10.82
N THR A 116 19.23 -4.45 -9.74
CA THR A 116 19.27 -3.35 -8.78
C THR A 116 19.97 -2.13 -9.38
N ILE A 117 19.50 -0.94 -9.02
CA ILE A 117 20.09 0.35 -9.44
C ILE A 117 20.62 1.17 -8.27
N GLY A 118 20.36 0.76 -7.06
CA GLY A 118 20.86 1.39 -5.86
C GLY A 118 20.21 0.81 -4.61
N ALA A 119 20.87 0.97 -3.49
CA ALA A 119 20.33 0.61 -2.19
C ALA A 119 20.65 1.71 -1.17
N VAL A 120 19.73 1.92 -0.24
CA VAL A 120 19.94 2.72 0.95
C VAL A 120 19.94 1.77 2.13
N SER A 121 20.89 1.92 3.04
CA SER A 121 20.99 1.15 4.28
C SER A 121 20.69 2.03 5.49
N GLY A 122 20.57 1.41 6.66
CA GLY A 122 20.40 2.14 7.92
C GLY A 122 18.94 2.43 8.28
N LEU A 123 17.97 1.81 7.58
CA LEU A 123 16.55 1.88 7.94
C LEU A 123 16.16 0.76 8.93
N ASN A 124 17.07 0.44 9.85
CA ASN A 124 16.86 -0.63 10.81
C ASN A 124 15.65 -0.35 11.71
N GLY A 125 14.86 -1.40 11.95
CA GLY A 125 13.67 -1.31 12.79
C GLY A 125 12.52 -0.52 12.18
N ALA A 126 12.59 -0.16 10.89
CA ALA A 126 11.44 0.36 10.19
C ALA A 126 10.34 -0.70 10.16
N SER A 127 9.09 -0.25 10.21
CA SER A 127 7.93 -1.09 9.91
C SER A 127 7.89 -1.41 8.41
N SER A 128 6.92 -2.18 7.96
CA SER A 128 6.67 -2.37 6.52
C SER A 128 6.29 -1.07 5.78
N SER A 129 6.11 0.02 6.50
CA SER A 129 5.77 1.34 5.95
C SER A 129 7.04 2.11 5.59
N VAL A 130 7.63 1.72 4.47
CA VAL A 130 8.77 2.39 3.84
C VAL A 130 8.37 2.72 2.41
N PHE A 131 8.44 3.99 2.05
CA PHE A 131 8.02 4.49 0.74
C PHE A 131 9.10 5.28 0.05
N ILE A 132 9.21 5.11 -1.27
CA ILE A 132 9.92 6.03 -2.16
C ILE A 132 8.89 6.83 -2.98
N THR A 133 9.12 8.12 -3.15
CA THR A 133 8.29 8.95 -4.04
C THR A 133 8.45 8.50 -5.50
N ARG A 134 7.40 8.68 -6.31
CA ARG A 134 7.40 8.26 -7.72
C ARG A 134 8.59 8.82 -8.51
N ASN A 135 8.96 10.07 -8.25
CA ASN A 135 10.15 10.69 -8.83
C ASN A 135 11.48 10.19 -8.23
N GLN A 136 11.42 9.23 -7.31
CA GLN A 136 12.56 8.58 -6.65
C GLN A 136 13.47 9.55 -5.86
N THR A 137 12.95 10.71 -5.48
CA THR A 137 13.70 11.76 -4.79
C THR A 137 13.77 11.54 -3.29
N TYR A 138 12.66 11.09 -2.67
CA TYR A 138 12.56 10.92 -1.23
C TYR A 138 12.18 9.49 -0.86
N ILE A 139 12.77 8.99 0.23
CA ILE A 139 12.35 7.76 0.90
C ILE A 139 11.90 8.13 2.30
N PHE A 140 10.75 7.65 2.71
CA PHE A 140 10.19 7.81 4.05
C PHE A 140 10.13 6.45 4.73
N ALA A 141 10.67 6.32 5.94
CA ALA A 141 10.65 5.09 6.70
C ALA A 141 10.16 5.35 8.13
N ALA A 142 9.03 4.75 8.50
CA ALA A 142 8.49 4.81 9.85
C ALA A 142 9.13 3.69 10.69
N SER A 143 9.91 4.04 11.70
CA SER A 143 10.60 3.09 12.56
C SER A 143 10.14 3.21 14.01
N GLN A 144 9.42 2.18 14.49
CA GLN A 144 8.97 2.10 15.87
C GLN A 144 10.14 1.91 16.85
N THR A 145 11.12 1.11 16.48
CA THR A 145 12.26 0.78 17.36
C THR A 145 13.24 1.92 17.52
N SER A 146 13.48 2.70 16.46
CA SER A 146 14.33 3.89 16.51
C SER A 146 13.55 5.15 16.94
N HIS A 147 12.24 5.06 17.12
CA HIS A 147 11.36 6.19 17.46
C HIS A 147 11.49 7.36 16.48
N ALA A 148 11.69 7.08 15.20
CA ALA A 148 11.95 8.11 14.20
C ALA A 148 11.19 7.88 12.89
N LEU A 149 10.74 8.98 12.29
CA LEU A 149 10.46 9.05 10.86
C LEU A 149 11.77 9.41 10.15
N THR A 150 12.37 8.46 9.49
CA THR A 150 13.59 8.70 8.72
C THR A 150 13.24 9.12 7.30
N ILE A 151 13.79 10.25 6.87
CA ILE A 151 13.68 10.77 5.51
C ILE A 151 15.04 10.64 4.85
N VAL A 152 15.09 9.93 3.73
CA VAL A 152 16.28 9.94 2.87
C VAL A 152 16.00 10.87 1.71
N ASP A 153 16.71 11.98 1.67
CA ASP A 153 16.66 12.96 0.59
C ASP A 153 17.75 12.63 -0.42
N LYS A 154 17.37 12.28 -1.63
CA LYS A 154 18.29 11.97 -2.74
C LYS A 154 18.47 13.15 -3.69
N SER A 155 17.85 14.31 -3.38
CA SER A 155 17.86 15.48 -4.25
C SER A 155 19.16 16.30 -4.10
N GLY A 156 19.85 16.50 -5.21
CA GLY A 156 20.95 17.44 -5.32
C GLY A 156 22.22 17.08 -4.57
N VAL A 157 23.07 18.08 -4.33
CA VAL A 157 24.38 17.97 -3.69
C VAL A 157 24.34 17.70 -2.19
N ASN A 158 23.16 17.81 -1.57
CA ASN A 158 22.94 17.65 -0.14
C ASN A 158 22.09 16.40 0.17
N ALA A 159 22.27 15.36 -0.63
CA ALA A 159 21.65 14.07 -0.35
C ALA A 159 22.04 13.59 1.05
N GLY A 160 21.05 13.16 1.84
CA GLY A 160 21.30 12.79 3.24
C GLY A 160 20.13 12.04 3.87
N SER A 161 20.37 11.56 5.08
CA SER A 161 19.36 10.90 5.91
C SER A 161 19.04 11.76 7.11
N TYR A 162 17.76 11.97 7.37
CA TYR A 162 17.21 12.85 8.41
C TYR A 162 16.28 12.04 9.31
N PRO A 163 16.77 11.51 10.42
CA PRO A 163 15.94 10.78 11.39
C PRO A 163 15.22 11.77 12.31
N LEU A 164 14.00 12.16 11.98
CA LEU A 164 13.17 13.04 12.80
C LEU A 164 12.52 12.25 13.94
N ASN A 165 12.72 12.70 15.16
CA ASN A 165 12.22 12.03 16.36
C ASN A 165 10.68 12.05 16.42
N LEU A 166 10.07 10.88 16.41
CA LEU A 166 8.63 10.69 16.53
C LEU A 166 8.34 9.34 17.25
N PRO A 167 8.27 9.36 18.58
CA PRO A 167 8.03 8.15 19.36
C PRO A 167 6.75 7.45 18.97
N GLY A 168 6.83 6.15 18.73
CA GLY A 168 5.69 5.31 18.38
C GLY A 168 5.22 5.45 16.91
N VAL A 169 5.97 6.17 16.07
CA VAL A 169 5.67 6.19 14.62
C VAL A 169 5.71 4.79 14.04
N TYR A 170 4.65 4.42 13.32
CA TYR A 170 4.54 3.07 12.76
C TYR A 170 4.12 3.05 11.29
N ARG A 171 3.59 4.15 10.79
CA ARG A 171 3.11 4.21 9.40
C ARG A 171 3.34 5.59 8.80
N VAL A 172 3.64 5.61 7.51
CA VAL A 172 3.69 6.81 6.68
C VAL A 172 2.84 6.57 5.41
N SER A 173 2.15 7.60 4.95
CA SER A 173 1.39 7.58 3.69
C SER A 173 1.83 8.76 2.84
N VAL A 174 2.07 8.52 1.56
CA VAL A 174 2.58 9.52 0.61
C VAL A 174 1.57 9.68 -0.52
N ASN A 175 1.28 10.91 -0.93
CA ASN A 175 0.37 11.13 -2.05
C ASN A 175 1.02 10.74 -3.40
N PRO A 176 0.22 10.42 -4.44
CA PRO A 176 0.73 9.97 -5.74
C PRO A 176 1.75 10.92 -6.37
N GLY A 177 1.58 12.23 -6.19
CA GLY A 177 2.53 13.24 -6.70
C GLY A 177 3.82 13.36 -5.88
N GLY A 178 3.94 12.68 -4.75
CA GLY A 178 5.12 12.72 -3.87
C GLY A 178 5.36 14.10 -3.23
N SER A 179 4.32 14.93 -3.13
CA SER A 179 4.41 16.28 -2.59
C SER A 179 4.06 16.38 -1.11
N VAL A 180 3.36 15.38 -0.56
CA VAL A 180 2.94 15.31 0.84
C VAL A 180 3.13 13.91 1.38
N ALA A 181 3.63 13.82 2.61
CA ALA A 181 3.65 12.60 3.40
C ALA A 181 2.98 12.87 4.75
N LEU A 182 2.19 11.92 5.22
CA LEU A 182 1.57 11.92 6.54
C LEU A 182 2.11 10.76 7.37
N ALA A 183 2.55 11.04 8.58
CA ALA A 183 3.06 10.05 9.52
C ALA A 183 2.08 9.84 10.67
N PHE A 184 1.92 8.59 11.07
CA PHE A 184 0.97 8.16 12.09
C PHE A 184 1.71 7.47 13.24
N VAL A 185 1.25 7.76 14.45
CA VAL A 185 1.82 7.27 15.70
C VAL A 185 0.84 6.29 16.33
N GLN A 186 1.34 5.14 16.73
CA GLN A 186 0.51 4.11 17.37
C GLN A 186 -0.12 4.64 18.67
N ASN A 187 -1.40 4.35 18.85
CA ASN A 187 -2.18 4.80 20.01
C ASN A 187 -2.26 6.32 20.19
N SER A 188 -2.01 7.10 19.14
CA SER A 188 -2.13 8.56 19.15
C SER A 188 -3.43 9.00 18.45
N ASN A 189 -3.86 10.21 18.77
CA ASN A 189 -4.96 10.90 18.10
C ASN A 189 -4.47 12.01 17.16
N TYR A 190 -3.20 12.00 16.81
CA TYR A 190 -2.57 13.05 16.01
C TYR A 190 -1.92 12.47 14.75
N ALA A 191 -1.84 13.31 13.73
CA ALA A 191 -1.08 13.05 12.52
C ALA A 191 0.03 14.11 12.36
N TYR A 192 1.12 13.71 11.72
CA TYR A 192 2.30 14.53 11.51
C TYR A 192 2.68 14.54 10.04
N TYR A 193 3.39 15.57 9.61
CA TYR A 193 3.90 15.66 8.25
C TYR A 193 5.30 16.27 8.23
N PRO A 194 6.23 15.70 7.41
CA PRO A 194 7.55 16.26 7.24
C PRO A 194 7.53 17.47 6.29
N VAL A 195 8.36 18.45 6.56
CA VAL A 195 8.53 19.67 5.78
C VAL A 195 9.99 19.86 5.42
N LYS A 196 10.28 20.00 4.14
CA LYS A 196 11.62 20.41 3.68
C LYS A 196 11.79 21.90 3.85
N LEU A 197 12.82 22.30 4.57
CA LEU A 197 13.10 23.71 4.86
C LEU A 197 13.79 24.39 3.67
N THR A 198 13.47 25.67 3.46
CA THR A 198 14.30 26.54 2.63
C THR A 198 15.61 26.87 3.35
N ALA A 199 16.61 27.35 2.63
CA ALA A 199 17.88 27.77 3.23
C ALA A 199 17.68 28.83 4.33
N ALA A 200 16.77 29.79 4.13
CA ALA A 200 16.44 30.81 5.12
C ALA A 200 15.78 30.22 6.37
N GLN A 201 14.86 29.27 6.21
CA GLN A 201 14.21 28.56 7.32
C GLN A 201 15.23 27.69 8.07
N THR A 202 16.09 26.98 7.35
CA THR A 202 17.17 26.19 7.96
C THR A 202 18.04 27.06 8.86
N GLN A 203 18.43 28.25 8.40
CA GLN A 203 19.18 29.20 9.18
C GLN A 203 18.37 29.75 10.38
N ALA A 204 17.10 30.09 10.14
CA ALA A 204 16.25 30.66 11.22
C ALA A 204 16.00 29.64 12.35
N TYR A 205 15.89 28.35 12.03
CA TYR A 205 15.57 27.30 13.00
C TYR A 205 16.80 26.66 13.63
N SER A 206 18.02 27.05 13.23
CA SER A 206 19.27 26.53 13.78
C SER A 206 19.50 26.89 15.27
N GLY A 207 18.75 27.85 15.81
CA GLY A 207 18.78 28.24 17.22
C GLY A 207 18.13 27.23 18.18
N GLY A 208 17.61 26.12 17.69
CA GLY A 208 16.98 25.06 18.48
C GLY A 208 15.46 25.25 18.68
N PRO A 209 14.84 24.47 19.56
CA PRO A 209 13.38 24.37 19.67
C PRO A 209 12.61 25.67 19.84
N SER A 210 13.22 26.68 20.47
CA SER A 210 12.59 27.99 20.67
C SER A 210 12.42 28.79 19.37
N THR A 211 13.15 28.44 18.33
CA THR A 211 13.07 29.10 17.01
C THR A 211 12.23 28.30 15.99
N TRP A 212 11.81 27.10 16.34
CA TRP A 212 11.08 26.23 15.44
C TRP A 212 9.65 26.73 15.16
N PRO A 213 9.06 26.32 14.03
CA PRO A 213 7.70 26.69 13.70
C PRO A 213 6.70 26.08 14.71
N LYS A 214 5.55 26.72 14.86
CA LYS A 214 4.48 26.19 15.71
C LYS A 214 4.08 24.79 15.27
N GLY A 215 3.93 23.88 16.22
CA GLY A 215 3.60 22.47 15.96
C GLY A 215 4.79 21.59 15.61
N ALA A 216 6.01 22.13 15.55
CA ALA A 216 7.19 21.29 15.33
C ALA A 216 7.38 20.30 16.48
N GLN A 217 7.51 19.03 16.09
CA GLN A 217 7.87 17.95 17.01
C GLN A 217 9.38 17.73 17.04
N ASP A 218 10.00 17.90 15.89
CA ASP A 218 11.44 17.81 15.72
C ASP A 218 11.87 18.55 14.46
N CYS A 219 13.10 19.07 14.45
CA CYS A 219 13.71 19.70 13.29
C CYS A 219 15.19 19.36 13.22
N GLU A 220 15.64 19.01 12.03
CA GLU A 220 17.04 18.77 11.67
C GLU A 220 17.54 19.88 10.71
N PRO A 221 17.78 21.11 11.24
CA PRO A 221 18.23 22.23 10.43
C PRO A 221 19.74 22.25 10.18
N GLN A 222 20.49 21.33 10.78
CA GLN A 222 21.96 21.34 10.72
C GLN A 222 22.51 20.95 9.33
N ASN A 223 21.71 20.24 8.55
CA ASN A 223 22.04 19.86 7.19
C ASN A 223 21.18 20.67 6.21
N ALA A 224 21.73 21.52 5.40
CA ALA A 224 20.96 22.31 4.43
C ALA A 224 20.77 21.53 3.12
N PRO A 225 19.52 21.40 2.60
CA PRO A 225 18.27 21.88 3.19
C PRO A 225 17.85 20.99 4.37
N GLY A 226 17.49 21.61 5.50
CA GLY A 226 17.00 20.89 6.68
C GLY A 226 15.57 20.37 6.52
N TRP A 227 15.13 19.60 7.50
CA TRP A 227 13.77 19.05 7.58
C TRP A 227 13.17 19.32 8.96
N CYS A 228 11.86 19.58 9.02
CA CYS A 228 11.08 19.57 10.25
C CYS A 228 9.93 18.59 10.15
N LEU A 229 9.53 18.05 11.28
CA LEU A 229 8.33 17.25 11.45
C LEU A 229 7.29 18.08 12.20
N LEU A 230 6.17 18.37 11.55
CA LEU A 230 5.12 19.21 12.10
C LEU A 230 3.89 18.37 12.44
N GLN A 231 3.25 18.67 13.55
CA GLN A 231 1.92 18.20 13.88
C GLN A 231 0.89 18.91 13.01
N ALA A 232 -0.11 18.18 12.52
CA ALA A 232 -1.22 18.77 11.80
C ALA A 232 -2.03 19.69 12.71
N LEU A 233 -2.16 20.97 12.33
CA LEU A 233 -2.85 22.00 13.10
C LEU A 233 -4.04 22.55 12.32
N ASP A 234 -5.07 23.04 13.06
CA ASP A 234 -6.14 23.84 12.50
C ASP A 234 -5.65 25.28 12.18
N PRO A 235 -6.43 26.13 11.51
CA PRO A 235 -6.05 27.51 11.24
C PRO A 235 -5.84 28.39 12.47
N ASN A 236 -6.38 27.99 13.61
CA ASN A 236 -6.16 28.68 14.87
C ASN A 236 -4.87 28.23 15.54
N GLY A 237 -4.22 27.22 14.94
CA GLY A 237 -2.99 26.63 15.42
C GLY A 237 -3.20 25.63 16.56
N ASN A 238 -4.38 25.05 16.70
CA ASN A 238 -4.62 23.95 17.62
C ASN A 238 -4.37 22.61 16.89
N PRO A 239 -3.90 21.57 17.59
CA PRO A 239 -3.75 20.25 17.01
C PRO A 239 -5.06 19.74 16.42
N LEU A 240 -5.01 19.26 15.18
CA LEU A 240 -6.09 18.45 14.62
C LEU A 240 -6.15 17.12 15.37
N VAL A 241 -7.33 16.78 15.85
CA VAL A 241 -7.55 15.57 16.63
C VAL A 241 -8.32 14.56 15.77
N PHE A 242 -7.83 13.34 15.74
CA PHE A 242 -8.38 12.19 15.05
C PHE A 242 -8.79 11.12 16.06
N ASP A 243 -9.45 10.05 15.62
CA ASP A 243 -9.77 8.91 16.48
C ASP A 243 -8.92 7.69 16.10
N ARG A 244 -7.69 7.64 16.60
CA ARG A 244 -6.71 6.58 16.29
C ARG A 244 -6.41 6.49 14.78
N PRO A 245 -5.85 7.53 14.17
CA PRO A 245 -5.54 7.52 12.75
C PRO A 245 -4.48 6.48 12.43
N THR A 246 -4.71 5.67 11.38
CA THR A 246 -3.83 4.57 11.01
C THR A 246 -3.10 4.78 9.70
N LYS A 247 -3.76 5.42 8.76
CA LYS A 247 -3.29 5.56 7.39
C LYS A 247 -4.00 6.74 6.73
N ALA A 248 -3.41 7.32 5.71
CA ALA A 248 -4.14 8.14 4.74
C ALA A 248 -4.11 7.45 3.37
N VAL A 249 -5.22 7.56 2.65
CA VAL A 249 -5.29 7.31 1.22
C VAL A 249 -5.61 8.62 0.52
N PHE A 250 -5.26 8.75 -0.74
CA PHE A 250 -5.39 10.03 -1.44
C PHE A 250 -6.34 9.91 -2.61
N SER A 251 -7.00 11.03 -2.96
CA SER A 251 -7.72 11.14 -4.23
C SER A 251 -6.76 10.91 -5.41
N ALA A 252 -7.29 10.50 -6.55
CA ALA A 252 -6.50 10.21 -7.75
C ALA A 252 -5.63 11.41 -8.22
N ASP A 253 -6.12 12.63 -8.02
CA ASP A 253 -5.38 13.87 -8.29
C ASP A 253 -4.39 14.25 -7.18
N GLY A 254 -4.37 13.49 -6.08
CA GLY A 254 -3.55 13.77 -4.89
C GLY A 254 -3.98 15.01 -4.10
N GLY A 255 -5.11 15.62 -4.44
CA GLY A 255 -5.57 16.89 -3.85
C GLY A 255 -6.25 16.75 -2.49
N THR A 256 -6.72 15.57 -2.13
CA THR A 256 -7.36 15.27 -0.84
C THR A 256 -6.71 14.05 -0.19
N ALA A 257 -6.35 14.18 1.07
CA ALA A 257 -5.95 13.08 1.93
C ALA A 257 -7.17 12.61 2.74
N TYR A 258 -7.50 11.34 2.65
CA TYR A 258 -8.54 10.70 3.45
C TYR A 258 -7.87 9.97 4.60
N VAL A 259 -7.87 10.57 5.79
CA VAL A 259 -7.28 9.97 6.99
C VAL A 259 -8.26 8.95 7.57
N LEU A 260 -7.80 7.72 7.69
CA LEU A 260 -8.57 6.62 8.25
C LEU A 260 -8.48 6.66 9.77
N ASN A 261 -9.59 6.93 10.43
CA ASN A 261 -9.72 6.84 11.88
C ASN A 261 -10.21 5.44 12.23
N CYS A 262 -9.32 4.64 12.77
CA CYS A 262 -9.54 3.21 13.00
C CYS A 262 -10.68 2.93 14.00
N GLY A 263 -10.88 3.83 14.96
CA GLY A 263 -11.91 3.68 15.98
C GLY A 263 -11.67 2.51 16.93
N PRO A 264 -12.73 1.72 17.27
CA PRO A 264 -12.64 0.65 18.28
C PRO A 264 -11.57 -0.41 18.00
N GLU A 265 -11.30 -0.71 16.73
CA GLU A 265 -10.28 -1.67 16.32
C GLU A 265 -8.88 -1.31 16.84
N CYS A 266 -8.60 -0.01 16.95
CA CYS A 266 -7.31 0.52 17.42
C CYS A 266 -7.39 1.16 18.82
N GLY A 267 -8.42 0.83 19.59
CA GLY A 267 -8.65 1.39 20.93
C GLY A 267 -9.19 2.82 20.92
N GLY A 268 -9.79 3.26 19.83
CA GLY A 268 -10.59 4.50 19.72
C GLY A 268 -12.06 4.27 19.99
N THR A 269 -12.91 5.19 19.55
CA THR A 269 -14.35 5.18 19.81
C THR A 269 -15.20 5.00 18.56
N THR A 270 -14.84 5.64 17.46
CA THR A 270 -15.65 5.68 16.24
C THR A 270 -14.78 5.56 14.99
N ALA A 271 -15.03 4.51 14.23
CA ALA A 271 -14.37 4.39 12.91
C ALA A 271 -14.96 5.43 11.95
N SER A 272 -14.08 6.15 11.27
CA SER A 272 -14.49 7.21 10.34
C SER A 272 -13.36 7.57 9.38
N ILE A 273 -13.69 8.39 8.39
CA ILE A 273 -12.71 8.96 7.48
C ILE A 273 -12.77 10.48 7.61
N THR A 274 -11.61 11.10 7.73
CA THR A 274 -11.49 12.56 7.72
C THR A 274 -10.85 13.02 6.43
N PRO A 275 -11.59 13.65 5.51
CA PRO A 275 -11.02 14.25 4.31
C PRO A 275 -10.26 15.54 4.67
N ILE A 276 -9.03 15.67 4.18
CA ILE A 276 -8.17 16.82 4.41
C ILE A 276 -7.64 17.32 3.07
N PRO A 277 -7.86 18.59 2.69
CA PRO A 277 -7.24 19.16 1.51
C PRO A 277 -5.72 19.19 1.62
N VAL A 278 -5.03 18.75 0.56
CA VAL A 278 -3.55 18.68 0.51
C VAL A 278 -2.93 20.04 0.18
N ALA A 279 -3.63 20.91 -0.57
CA ALA A 279 -3.07 22.16 -1.06
C ALA A 279 -2.39 23.06 0.00
N PRO A 280 -2.90 23.17 1.25
CA PRO A 280 -2.20 23.87 2.31
C PRO A 280 -0.96 23.16 2.85
N MET A 281 -0.80 21.86 2.56
CA MET A 281 0.28 20.99 3.02
C MET A 281 1.37 20.78 1.97
N ILE A 282 1.56 21.65 1.00
CA ILE A 282 2.57 21.49 -0.06
C ILE A 282 3.97 21.77 0.51
N TYR A 283 4.48 20.87 1.33
CA TYR A 283 5.66 21.13 2.13
C TYR A 283 6.91 20.39 1.71
N LEU A 284 6.79 19.25 1.05
CA LEU A 284 7.94 18.54 0.52
C LEU A 284 8.72 19.37 -0.53
N ILE A 285 8.10 20.43 -1.05
CA ILE A 285 8.70 21.35 -2.02
C ILE A 285 8.94 22.76 -1.46
N GLY A 286 8.83 22.95 -0.13
CA GLY A 286 9.14 24.22 0.51
C GLY A 286 8.11 25.33 0.27
N GLN A 287 6.91 25.02 -0.18
CA GLN A 287 5.85 26.01 -0.42
C GLN A 287 4.57 25.59 0.30
N GLY A 288 4.20 26.32 1.32
CA GLY A 288 2.94 26.13 2.02
C GLY A 288 2.85 27.05 3.24
N SER A 289 1.65 27.41 3.65
CA SER A 289 1.41 28.29 4.77
C SER A 289 1.57 27.62 6.15
N GLY A 290 1.75 26.29 6.19
CA GLY A 290 1.82 25.54 7.42
C GLY A 290 0.49 25.41 8.16
N THR A 291 -0.62 25.84 7.59
CA THR A 291 -1.92 25.80 8.24
C THR A 291 -2.89 24.97 7.40
N MET A 292 -3.54 24.00 8.03
CA MET A 292 -4.71 23.33 7.43
C MET A 292 -5.83 24.35 7.24
N PRO A 293 -6.65 24.26 6.17
CA PRO A 293 -7.77 25.15 5.97
C PRO A 293 -8.75 25.10 7.14
N ALA A 294 -9.35 26.25 7.45
CA ALA A 294 -10.44 26.32 8.40
C ALA A 294 -11.54 25.37 7.97
N THR A 295 -11.89 24.46 8.83
CA THR A 295 -13.04 23.60 8.63
C THR A 295 -14.17 24.09 9.47
N THR A 296 -15.26 24.23 8.80
CA THR A 296 -16.50 24.60 9.38
C THR A 296 -17.08 23.43 10.16
N THR A 297 -17.36 23.66 11.41
CA THR A 297 -18.20 22.85 12.32
C THR A 297 -17.81 21.38 12.53
N PRO A 298 -17.54 20.96 13.77
CA PRO A 298 -17.40 19.55 14.12
C PRO A 298 -18.65 18.78 13.71
N SER A 299 -18.47 17.67 13.00
CA SER A 299 -19.58 16.78 12.74
C SER A 299 -19.87 15.96 14.01
N ALA A 300 -21.01 16.16 14.60
CA ALA A 300 -21.51 15.35 15.72
C ALA A 300 -21.65 13.85 15.39
N GLN A 301 -21.54 13.48 14.13
CA GLN A 301 -21.67 12.09 13.65
C GLN A 301 -20.42 11.24 13.85
N CYS A 302 -19.26 11.83 14.08
CA CYS A 302 -17.98 11.13 14.20
C CYS A 302 -17.38 11.17 15.62
N GLY A 303 -18.21 11.18 16.64
CA GLY A 303 -17.76 11.17 18.04
C GLY A 303 -17.44 12.55 18.60
N THR A 304 -16.84 12.58 19.79
CA THR A 304 -16.56 13.80 20.57
C THR A 304 -15.35 14.60 20.07
N VAL A 305 -14.74 14.17 18.99
CA VAL A 305 -13.52 14.78 18.45
C VAL A 305 -13.90 15.92 17.51
N ASN A 306 -13.34 17.10 17.72
CA ASN A 306 -13.43 18.23 16.80
C ASN A 306 -12.59 17.90 15.55
N LEU A 307 -13.20 17.20 14.62
CA LEU A 307 -12.57 16.90 13.35
C LEU A 307 -12.64 18.13 12.44
N ALA A 308 -11.52 18.42 11.83
CA ALA A 308 -11.31 19.65 11.08
C ALA A 308 -12.13 19.75 9.77
N ALA A 309 -12.68 18.66 9.26
CA ALA A 309 -13.63 18.62 8.14
C ALA A 309 -14.73 17.62 8.47
N GLY A 310 -15.87 17.72 7.82
CA GLY A 310 -16.94 16.74 7.99
C GLY A 310 -16.37 15.34 7.82
N CYS A 311 -16.46 14.53 8.85
CA CYS A 311 -16.01 13.14 8.78
C CYS A 311 -17.11 12.26 8.17
N ILE A 312 -16.69 11.14 7.59
CA ILE A 312 -17.58 10.11 7.06
C ILE A 312 -17.56 8.95 8.04
N PRO A 313 -18.66 8.66 8.76
CA PRO A 313 -18.70 7.55 9.71
C PRO A 313 -18.65 6.21 8.96
N ILE A 314 -17.84 5.28 9.46
CA ILE A 314 -17.66 3.94 8.89
C ILE A 314 -18.17 2.90 9.88
N LEU A 315 -19.05 2.01 9.42
CA LEU A 315 -19.68 1.03 10.31
C LEU A 315 -18.81 -0.20 10.57
N GLY A 316 -17.86 -0.51 9.72
CA GLY A 316 -17.10 -1.77 9.78
C GLY A 316 -15.64 -1.67 10.18
N GLY A 317 -15.20 -0.55 10.79
CA GLY A 317 -13.78 -0.27 11.02
C GLY A 317 -13.13 0.41 9.82
N ALA A 318 -11.99 1.08 10.04
CA ALA A 318 -11.27 1.83 9.00
C ALA A 318 -9.76 1.71 9.19
N SER A 319 -9.20 0.52 8.96
CA SER A 319 -7.76 0.27 9.11
C SER A 319 -7.01 0.28 7.78
N ASN A 320 -7.69 0.04 6.66
CA ASN A 320 -7.15 0.15 5.31
C ASN A 320 -8.22 0.63 4.32
N ALA A 321 -7.79 1.24 3.22
CA ALA A 321 -8.68 1.67 2.15
C ALA A 321 -7.98 1.72 0.79
N LEU A 322 -8.79 1.68 -0.27
CA LEU A 322 -8.39 1.87 -1.65
C LEU A 322 -9.34 2.86 -2.30
N VAL A 323 -8.80 3.80 -3.06
CA VAL A 323 -9.58 4.79 -3.83
C VAL A 323 -9.55 4.40 -5.30
N ASP A 324 -10.74 4.22 -5.87
CA ASP A 324 -10.95 4.12 -7.32
C ASP A 324 -11.86 5.26 -7.78
N SER A 325 -11.29 6.22 -8.49
CA SER A 325 -12.00 7.37 -9.05
C SER A 325 -12.85 8.11 -8.00
N SER A 326 -14.16 7.94 -8.03
CA SER A 326 -15.11 8.55 -7.07
C SER A 326 -15.60 7.60 -5.98
N THR A 327 -15.04 6.39 -5.93
CA THR A 327 -15.39 5.37 -4.94
C THR A 327 -14.20 5.10 -4.03
N MET A 328 -14.48 4.90 -2.76
CA MET A 328 -13.48 4.41 -1.83
C MET A 328 -14.00 3.15 -1.14
N TYR A 329 -13.18 2.13 -1.15
CA TYR A 329 -13.40 0.87 -0.46
C TYR A 329 -12.64 0.91 0.86
N VAL A 330 -13.35 0.80 1.98
CA VAL A 330 -12.76 0.91 3.32
C VAL A 330 -12.94 -0.41 4.04
N VAL A 331 -11.85 -0.95 4.55
CA VAL A 331 -11.85 -2.23 5.27
C VAL A 331 -11.33 -2.01 6.68
N GLY A 332 -11.97 -2.70 7.62
CA GLY A 332 -11.53 -2.78 9.00
C GLY A 332 -12.29 -3.87 9.73
N GLN A 333 -12.05 -3.97 11.03
CA GLN A 333 -12.63 -4.97 11.90
C GLN A 333 -13.69 -4.35 12.80
N GLN A 334 -14.80 -5.04 12.96
CA GLN A 334 -15.87 -4.66 13.88
C GLN A 334 -16.09 -5.75 14.92
N GLN A 335 -16.35 -5.35 16.15
CA GLN A 335 -16.84 -6.26 17.17
C GLN A 335 -18.28 -6.67 16.88
N MET A 336 -18.55 -7.97 16.95
CA MET A 336 -19.84 -8.56 16.66
C MET A 336 -20.13 -9.76 17.56
N THR A 337 -21.38 -10.17 17.66
CA THR A 337 -21.81 -11.33 18.43
C THR A 337 -22.58 -12.33 17.59
N ASP A 338 -23.19 -11.89 16.48
CA ASP A 338 -24.05 -12.69 15.60
C ASP A 338 -23.26 -13.74 14.78
N LYS A 339 -21.97 -13.52 14.61
CA LYS A 339 -21.05 -14.43 13.90
C LYS A 339 -20.17 -15.28 14.85
N CYS A 340 -20.35 -15.14 16.15
CA CYS A 340 -19.46 -15.73 17.15
C CYS A 340 -20.13 -16.85 17.92
N SER A 341 -19.35 -17.86 18.31
CA SER A 341 -19.86 -19.01 19.05
C SER A 341 -20.46 -18.61 20.41
N GLY A 342 -21.64 -19.13 20.70
CA GLY A 342 -22.30 -18.91 21.99
C GLY A 342 -22.66 -17.47 22.31
N GLY A 343 -22.69 -16.57 21.31
CA GLY A 343 -22.94 -15.15 21.52
C GLY A 343 -21.77 -14.39 22.15
N ALA A 344 -20.59 -14.97 22.18
CA ALA A 344 -19.37 -14.30 22.62
C ALA A 344 -19.02 -13.13 21.68
N LEU A 345 -18.28 -12.15 22.18
CA LEU A 345 -17.78 -11.05 21.38
C LEU A 345 -16.56 -11.51 20.57
N CYS A 346 -16.59 -11.30 19.26
CA CYS A 346 -15.44 -11.55 18.39
C CYS A 346 -15.24 -10.40 17.38
N TRP A 347 -14.17 -10.44 16.63
CA TRP A 347 -13.89 -9.49 15.57
C TRP A 347 -14.23 -10.09 14.21
N GLY A 348 -14.82 -9.29 13.34
CA GLY A 348 -15.11 -9.67 11.96
C GLY A 348 -14.79 -8.55 10.98
N GLY A 349 -14.21 -8.91 9.85
CA GLY A 349 -13.84 -7.98 8.78
C GLY A 349 -15.05 -7.48 8.01
N HIS A 350 -15.09 -6.18 7.78
CA HIS A 350 -16.13 -5.53 6.98
C HIS A 350 -15.51 -4.66 5.89
N LEU A 351 -16.19 -4.62 4.75
CA LEU A 351 -15.96 -3.65 3.68
C LEU A 351 -17.10 -2.65 3.69
N THR A 352 -16.76 -1.37 3.72
CA THR A 352 -17.69 -0.25 3.52
C THR A 352 -17.34 0.50 2.25
N VAL A 353 -18.33 0.69 1.38
CA VAL A 353 -18.17 1.46 0.14
C VAL A 353 -18.59 2.90 0.40
N VAL A 354 -17.75 3.85 0.05
CA VAL A 354 -17.94 5.29 0.23
C VAL A 354 -17.97 5.99 -1.12
N ASN A 355 -18.94 6.85 -1.32
CA ASN A 355 -19.01 7.74 -2.47
C ASN A 355 -18.26 9.04 -2.16
N LEU A 356 -17.17 9.31 -2.85
CA LEU A 356 -16.32 10.48 -2.63
C LEU A 356 -16.88 11.78 -3.22
N GLN A 357 -17.84 11.70 -4.15
CA GLN A 357 -18.51 12.90 -4.67
C GLN A 357 -19.49 13.48 -3.64
N THR A 358 -20.12 12.63 -2.86
CA THR A 358 -21.08 13.03 -1.81
C THR A 358 -20.44 13.04 -0.41
N ASN A 359 -19.22 12.54 -0.26
CA ASN A 359 -18.56 12.31 1.04
C ASN A 359 -19.47 11.55 2.03
N ALA A 360 -20.07 10.48 1.56
CA ALA A 360 -21.00 9.66 2.33
C ALA A 360 -20.84 8.18 2.03
N VAL A 361 -21.22 7.35 2.99
CA VAL A 361 -21.35 5.89 2.76
C VAL A 361 -22.38 5.66 1.66
N ALA A 362 -22.03 4.84 0.68
CA ALA A 362 -22.93 4.51 -0.42
C ALA A 362 -24.20 3.81 0.10
N THR A 363 -25.32 4.10 -0.53
CA THR A 363 -26.63 3.58 -0.09
C THR A 363 -26.67 2.05 -0.16
N SER A 364 -27.01 1.41 0.94
CA SER A 364 -27.24 -0.03 1.00
C SER A 364 -28.58 -0.41 0.38
N THR A 365 -28.57 -1.44 -0.44
CA THR A 365 -29.78 -2.05 -0.99
C THR A 365 -29.72 -3.57 -0.81
N THR A 366 -30.84 -4.27 -1.02
CA THR A 366 -30.84 -5.75 -0.97
C THR A 366 -29.93 -6.37 -2.05
N ALA A 367 -29.83 -5.71 -3.20
CA ALA A 367 -28.99 -6.18 -4.32
C ALA A 367 -27.52 -5.79 -4.15
N VAL A 368 -27.24 -4.67 -3.45
CA VAL A 368 -25.89 -4.17 -3.20
C VAL A 368 -25.79 -3.79 -1.71
N PRO A 369 -25.54 -4.76 -0.84
CA PRO A 369 -25.43 -4.52 0.60
C PRO A 369 -24.19 -3.67 0.92
N ASN A 370 -24.29 -2.78 1.92
CA ASN A 370 -23.21 -1.92 2.37
C ASN A 370 -23.42 -1.48 3.83
N PRO A 371 -22.53 -1.77 4.78
CA PRO A 371 -21.29 -2.56 4.60
C PRO A 371 -21.57 -4.05 4.40
N VAL A 372 -20.56 -4.79 3.95
CA VAL A 372 -20.59 -6.23 3.83
C VAL A 372 -19.57 -6.90 4.73
N TYR A 373 -19.95 -8.03 5.32
CA TYR A 373 -19.01 -8.90 6.02
C TYR A 373 -18.12 -9.63 5.02
N ILE A 374 -16.82 -9.58 5.21
CA ILE A 374 -15.85 -10.16 4.27
C ILE A 374 -15.08 -11.35 4.84
N SER A 375 -14.81 -11.38 6.14
CA SER A 375 -14.05 -12.48 6.76
C SER A 375 -14.00 -12.29 8.27
N ASP A 376 -13.64 -13.36 8.98
CA ASP A 376 -13.13 -13.25 10.35
C ASP A 376 -11.81 -12.51 10.38
N GLY A 377 -11.37 -12.09 11.57
CA GLY A 377 -10.07 -11.44 11.69
C GLY A 377 -9.73 -11.04 13.11
N ALA A 378 -8.58 -10.40 13.21
CA ALA A 378 -8.11 -9.74 14.42
C ALA A 378 -7.85 -8.27 14.13
N PRO A 379 -7.87 -7.38 15.13
CA PRO A 379 -7.58 -5.96 14.94
C PRO A 379 -6.25 -5.75 14.20
N GLY A 380 -6.25 -4.90 13.16
CA GLY A 380 -5.07 -4.63 12.36
C GLY A 380 -4.70 -5.70 11.33
N ALA A 381 -5.53 -6.71 11.13
CA ALA A 381 -5.22 -7.87 10.27
C ALA A 381 -5.19 -7.56 8.78
N VAL A 382 -5.82 -6.48 8.31
CA VAL A 382 -5.86 -6.16 6.87
C VAL A 382 -4.49 -5.74 6.38
N SER A 383 -3.90 -6.56 5.50
CA SER A 383 -2.55 -6.36 4.97
C SER A 383 -2.53 -5.62 3.65
N ARG A 384 -3.32 -6.06 2.69
CA ARG A 384 -3.33 -5.58 1.31
C ARG A 384 -4.75 -5.44 0.76
N MET A 385 -4.92 -4.48 -0.14
CA MET A 385 -6.12 -4.34 -0.97
C MET A 385 -5.68 -3.98 -2.38
N ILE A 386 -6.27 -4.63 -3.38
CA ILE A 386 -5.98 -4.36 -4.79
C ILE A 386 -7.22 -4.59 -5.64
N GLU A 387 -7.45 -3.72 -6.61
CA GLU A 387 -8.43 -3.96 -7.67
C GLU A 387 -7.81 -4.78 -8.80
N ALA A 388 -8.64 -5.58 -9.44
CA ALA A 388 -8.24 -6.45 -10.53
C ALA A 388 -9.29 -6.48 -11.63
N ASP A 389 -8.98 -7.22 -12.70
CA ASP A 389 -9.89 -7.44 -13.80
C ASP A 389 -11.28 -7.94 -13.32
N ASN A 390 -12.30 -7.83 -14.17
CA ASN A 390 -13.67 -8.29 -13.90
C ASN A 390 -14.39 -7.59 -12.75
N ASN A 391 -14.06 -6.33 -12.46
CA ASN A 391 -14.63 -5.54 -11.36
C ASN A 391 -14.50 -6.28 -10.03
N THR A 392 -13.31 -6.75 -9.71
CA THR A 392 -13.04 -7.45 -8.46
C THR A 392 -12.06 -6.68 -7.59
N LEU A 393 -12.37 -6.61 -6.30
CA LEU A 393 -11.50 -6.11 -5.24
C LEU A 393 -11.01 -7.30 -4.42
N TRP A 394 -9.70 -7.38 -4.24
CA TRP A 394 -9.07 -8.46 -3.48
C TRP A 394 -8.50 -7.90 -2.18
N ILE A 395 -8.83 -8.58 -1.08
CA ILE A 395 -8.50 -8.12 0.27
C ILE A 395 -7.75 -9.23 0.97
N GLY A 396 -6.48 -8.98 1.27
CA GLY A 396 -5.63 -9.86 2.06
C GLY A 396 -5.66 -9.48 3.53
N MET A 397 -5.79 -10.49 4.38
CA MET A 397 -5.75 -10.33 5.83
C MET A 397 -4.79 -11.32 6.45
N GLN A 398 -4.41 -11.06 7.68
CA GLN A 398 -3.62 -11.96 8.51
C GLN A 398 -4.44 -12.39 9.72
N GLN A 399 -4.13 -13.55 10.27
CA GLN A 399 -4.74 -14.06 11.51
C GLN A 399 -6.27 -14.20 11.44
N CYS A 400 -6.82 -14.66 10.32
CA CYS A 400 -8.25 -14.87 10.13
C CYS A 400 -8.74 -16.28 10.45
N ASN A 401 -7.99 -17.02 11.26
CA ASN A 401 -8.32 -18.35 11.76
C ASN A 401 -9.03 -18.33 13.14
N SER A 402 -9.60 -17.20 13.51
CA SER A 402 -10.36 -17.02 14.75
C SER A 402 -11.84 -16.77 14.46
N GLY A 403 -12.66 -16.64 15.49
CA GLY A 403 -14.06 -16.27 15.36
C GLY A 403 -14.92 -17.32 14.66
N GLU A 404 -15.68 -16.94 13.65
CA GLU A 404 -16.62 -17.83 12.97
C GLU A 404 -15.92 -18.98 12.25
N ARG A 405 -14.75 -18.74 11.64
CA ARG A 405 -13.96 -19.77 10.94
C ARG A 405 -13.52 -20.87 11.90
N ALA A 406 -12.90 -20.50 13.02
CA ALA A 406 -12.46 -21.45 14.02
C ALA A 406 -13.63 -22.26 14.61
N ASN A 407 -14.76 -21.58 14.90
CA ASN A 407 -15.93 -22.20 15.50
C ASN A 407 -16.64 -23.19 14.57
N LYS A 408 -16.59 -22.95 13.27
CA LYS A 408 -17.20 -23.80 12.23
C LYS A 408 -16.22 -24.78 11.60
N SER A 409 -14.97 -24.82 12.08
CA SER A 409 -13.88 -25.57 11.44
C SER A 409 -13.74 -25.27 9.95
N LEU A 410 -13.91 -23.98 9.61
CA LEU A 410 -13.72 -23.50 8.25
C LEU A 410 -12.23 -23.38 7.91
N PRO A 411 -11.88 -23.44 6.63
CA PRO A 411 -10.50 -23.21 6.20
C PRO A 411 -9.92 -21.88 6.67
N ASP A 412 -8.63 -21.83 6.93
CA ASP A 412 -7.90 -20.65 7.45
C ASP A 412 -7.63 -19.56 6.38
N GLY A 413 -8.32 -19.57 5.26
CA GLY A 413 -8.13 -18.60 4.19
C GLY A 413 -8.31 -17.16 4.65
N CYS A 414 -7.33 -16.32 4.36
CA CYS A 414 -7.32 -14.89 4.67
C CYS A 414 -7.38 -14.00 3.42
N LEU A 415 -7.68 -14.57 2.28
CA LEU A 415 -7.90 -13.84 1.03
C LEU A 415 -9.39 -13.80 0.70
N THR A 416 -9.89 -12.64 0.34
CA THR A 416 -11.29 -12.42 -0.02
C THR A 416 -11.39 -11.67 -1.34
N MET A 417 -12.24 -12.13 -2.24
CA MET A 417 -12.63 -11.42 -3.44
C MET A 417 -14.01 -10.79 -3.23
N VAL A 418 -14.15 -9.53 -3.60
CA VAL A 418 -15.45 -8.83 -3.62
C VAL A 418 -15.72 -8.34 -5.04
N ASN A 419 -16.89 -8.66 -5.56
CA ASN A 419 -17.34 -8.08 -6.83
C ASN A 419 -17.81 -6.65 -6.57
N THR A 420 -17.16 -5.66 -7.17
CA THR A 420 -17.42 -4.23 -6.90
C THR A 420 -18.73 -3.72 -7.50
N THR A 421 -19.37 -4.50 -8.38
CA THR A 421 -20.66 -4.13 -8.98
C THR A 421 -21.86 -4.38 -8.05
N ASN A 422 -21.78 -5.44 -7.23
CA ASN A 422 -22.89 -5.89 -6.39
C ASN A 422 -22.48 -6.19 -4.94
N ASN A 423 -21.21 -5.97 -4.59
CA ASN A 423 -20.61 -6.29 -3.30
C ASN A 423 -20.73 -7.77 -2.89
N ALA A 424 -20.88 -8.68 -3.85
CA ALA A 424 -20.87 -10.12 -3.57
C ALA A 424 -19.47 -10.56 -3.12
N VAL A 425 -19.44 -11.33 -2.04
CA VAL A 425 -18.20 -11.77 -1.38
C VAL A 425 -17.93 -13.23 -1.69
N THR A 426 -16.72 -13.55 -2.12
CA THR A 426 -16.19 -14.90 -2.28
C THR A 426 -14.96 -15.06 -1.39
N LEU A 427 -15.04 -15.97 -0.43
CA LEU A 427 -13.90 -16.29 0.44
C LEU A 427 -13.03 -17.32 -0.28
N MET A 428 -11.74 -16.99 -0.42
CA MET A 428 -10.80 -17.94 -0.99
C MET A 428 -10.53 -19.10 -0.02
N PRO A 429 -10.28 -20.30 -0.54
CA PRO A 429 -9.99 -21.41 0.35
C PRO A 429 -8.61 -21.27 1.00
N TYR A 430 -8.55 -21.51 2.22
CA TYR A 430 -7.59 -22.00 3.22
C TYR A 430 -6.08 -21.96 2.96
N ASN A 431 -5.48 -20.93 2.54
CA ASN A 431 -4.02 -21.01 2.41
C ASN A 431 -3.28 -20.11 3.41
N GLY A 432 -4.00 -19.61 4.41
CA GLY A 432 -3.42 -18.89 5.53
C GLY A 432 -3.32 -17.39 5.36
N SER A 433 -2.42 -16.79 6.11
CA SER A 433 -2.25 -15.34 6.16
C SER A 433 -1.76 -14.77 4.84
N ALA A 434 -2.52 -13.87 4.23
CA ALA A 434 -2.13 -13.19 2.99
C ALA A 434 -1.19 -12.03 3.28
N THR A 435 0.06 -12.11 2.82
CA THR A 435 1.09 -11.08 3.03
C THR A 435 1.32 -10.21 1.81
N GLY A 436 1.09 -10.73 0.61
CA GLY A 436 1.26 -10.01 -0.65
C GLY A 436 0.18 -10.38 -1.66
N ILE A 437 -0.26 -9.42 -2.47
CA ILE A 437 -1.22 -9.63 -3.56
C ILE A 437 -0.81 -8.77 -4.75
N ALA A 438 -0.85 -9.34 -5.95
CA ALA A 438 -0.66 -8.62 -7.20
C ALA A 438 -1.73 -8.98 -8.23
N ALA A 439 -2.34 -7.98 -8.82
CA ALA A 439 -3.24 -8.16 -9.96
C ALA A 439 -2.44 -8.22 -11.26
N ILE A 440 -2.64 -9.27 -12.04
CA ILE A 440 -2.04 -9.41 -13.35
C ILE A 440 -3.07 -8.91 -14.37
N THR A 441 -3.14 -7.61 -14.48
CA THR A 441 -4.13 -6.92 -15.31
C THR A 441 -4.04 -7.35 -16.78
N GLY A 442 -5.18 -7.66 -17.36
CA GLY A 442 -5.30 -8.18 -18.73
C GLY A 442 -5.14 -9.70 -18.86
N LEU A 443 -4.78 -10.41 -17.80
CA LEU A 443 -4.71 -11.87 -17.78
C LEU A 443 -5.77 -12.53 -16.89
N ASN A 444 -6.63 -11.77 -16.25
CA ASN A 444 -7.67 -12.23 -15.32
C ASN A 444 -7.11 -13.08 -14.17
N LYS A 445 -5.95 -12.71 -13.64
CA LYS A 445 -5.25 -13.46 -12.59
C LYS A 445 -4.90 -12.59 -11.40
N ILE A 446 -4.91 -13.20 -10.23
CA ILE A 446 -4.29 -12.70 -9.01
C ILE A 446 -3.18 -13.65 -8.59
N TYR A 447 -2.04 -13.09 -8.26
CA TYR A 447 -0.99 -13.78 -7.51
C TYR A 447 -1.11 -13.35 -6.06
N ALA A 448 -1.24 -14.31 -5.16
CA ALA A 448 -1.32 -14.07 -3.72
C ALA A 448 -0.26 -14.88 -2.98
N VAL A 449 0.41 -14.22 -2.04
CA VAL A 449 1.31 -14.89 -1.10
C VAL A 449 0.52 -15.22 0.17
N GLU A 450 0.35 -16.50 0.43
CA GLU A 450 -0.39 -17.02 1.58
C GLU A 450 0.49 -18.05 2.31
N ASP A 451 0.79 -17.79 3.59
CA ASP A 451 1.68 -18.62 4.43
C ASP A 451 3.02 -19.02 3.74
N GLY A 452 3.62 -18.07 3.03
CA GLY A 452 4.92 -18.26 2.39
C GLY A 452 4.90 -19.01 1.06
N GLN A 453 3.71 -19.33 0.53
CA GLN A 453 3.51 -19.90 -0.79
C GLN A 453 2.84 -18.88 -1.72
N VAL A 454 3.01 -19.07 -3.02
CA VAL A 454 2.38 -18.21 -4.03
C VAL A 454 1.27 -18.97 -4.73
N TYR A 455 0.04 -18.53 -4.53
CA TYR A 455 -1.14 -19.09 -5.17
C TYR A 455 -1.63 -18.18 -6.29
N ILE A 456 -2.35 -18.77 -7.25
CA ILE A 456 -2.88 -18.05 -8.39
C ILE A 456 -4.38 -18.29 -8.47
N TYR A 457 -5.14 -17.18 -8.53
CA TYR A 457 -6.59 -17.22 -8.61
C TYR A 457 -7.11 -16.50 -9.84
N SER A 458 -8.26 -16.98 -10.34
CA SER A 458 -9.02 -16.34 -11.41
C SER A 458 -9.80 -15.16 -10.87
N THR A 459 -9.71 -14.00 -11.53
CA THR A 459 -10.55 -12.85 -11.19
C THR A 459 -11.99 -12.99 -11.69
N VAL A 460 -12.30 -14.02 -12.49
CA VAL A 460 -13.65 -14.26 -12.99
C VAL A 460 -14.56 -14.83 -11.92
N ASP A 461 -14.06 -15.77 -11.12
CA ASP A 461 -14.86 -16.56 -10.19
C ASP A 461 -14.15 -16.87 -8.85
N GLY A 462 -12.91 -16.43 -8.69
CA GLY A 462 -12.09 -16.71 -7.49
C GLY A 462 -11.54 -18.13 -7.42
N SER A 463 -11.70 -18.94 -8.46
CA SER A 463 -11.17 -20.31 -8.46
C SER A 463 -9.64 -20.31 -8.53
N ALA A 464 -9.02 -21.30 -7.86
CA ALA A 464 -7.59 -21.51 -7.98
C ALA A 464 -7.24 -21.97 -9.41
N ILE A 465 -6.28 -21.32 -10.04
CA ILE A 465 -5.80 -21.69 -11.37
C ILE A 465 -4.83 -22.86 -11.23
N ASN A 466 -5.06 -23.92 -11.96
CA ASN A 466 -4.23 -25.12 -12.05
C ASN A 466 -4.09 -25.94 -10.77
N ASN A 467 -4.84 -25.65 -9.71
CA ASN A 467 -4.74 -26.30 -8.39
C ASN A 467 -3.30 -26.38 -7.85
N GLN A 468 -2.43 -25.50 -8.29
CA GLN A 468 -1.01 -25.50 -7.95
C GLN A 468 -0.56 -24.12 -7.50
N TYR A 469 0.40 -24.11 -6.62
CA TYR A 469 1.15 -22.93 -6.23
C TYR A 469 2.45 -22.84 -7.05
N VAL A 470 2.94 -21.65 -7.26
CA VAL A 470 4.27 -21.46 -7.83
C VAL A 470 5.31 -21.87 -6.80
N THR A 471 6.03 -22.95 -7.09
CA THR A 471 7.12 -23.38 -6.20
C THR A 471 8.24 -22.36 -6.21
N VAL A 472 8.56 -21.79 -5.05
CA VAL A 472 9.66 -20.86 -4.85
C VAL A 472 10.75 -21.48 -3.98
N THR A 473 11.98 -20.95 -4.06
CA THR A 473 13.11 -21.45 -3.28
C THR A 473 13.25 -20.65 -2.00
N GLY A 474 12.46 -20.96 -0.98
CA GLY A 474 12.40 -20.24 0.30
C GLY A 474 10.96 -19.91 0.67
N THR A 475 10.76 -18.89 1.50
CA THR A 475 9.46 -18.43 1.95
C THR A 475 9.08 -17.15 1.21
N ALA A 476 8.05 -17.19 0.38
CA ALA A 476 7.51 -15.99 -0.25
C ALA A 476 6.92 -15.04 0.82
N TYR A 477 7.06 -13.74 0.62
CA TYR A 477 6.50 -12.76 1.53
C TYR A 477 5.66 -11.69 0.84
N ASP A 478 6.11 -11.18 -0.31
CA ASP A 478 5.38 -10.18 -1.08
C ASP A 478 5.52 -10.45 -2.58
N VAL A 479 4.62 -9.88 -3.37
CA VAL A 479 4.55 -10.09 -4.81
C VAL A 479 4.12 -8.81 -5.51
N ALA A 480 4.70 -8.54 -6.69
CA ALA A 480 4.30 -7.39 -7.50
C ALA A 480 4.35 -7.69 -9.01
N TYR A 481 3.42 -7.12 -9.76
CA TYR A 481 3.41 -7.20 -11.21
C TYR A 481 4.30 -6.11 -11.81
N MET A 482 5.37 -6.51 -12.50
CA MET A 482 6.37 -5.61 -13.06
C MET A 482 5.92 -4.90 -14.34
N ASP A 483 5.01 -5.50 -15.07
CA ASP A 483 4.65 -5.09 -16.43
C ASP A 483 3.24 -4.49 -16.54
N ALA A 484 2.67 -4.02 -15.43
CA ALA A 484 1.44 -3.25 -15.44
C ALA A 484 1.60 -1.97 -16.29
N LEU A 485 0.52 -1.54 -16.93
CA LEU A 485 0.52 -0.33 -17.76
C LEU A 485 0.44 0.94 -16.93
N THR A 486 -0.14 0.85 -15.74
CA THR A 486 -0.34 1.97 -14.83
C THR A 486 0.14 1.62 -13.44
N ASP A 487 0.48 2.64 -12.66
CA ASP A 487 0.82 2.48 -11.23
C ASP A 487 -0.42 2.23 -10.37
N SER A 488 -1.61 2.59 -10.88
CA SER A 488 -2.87 2.33 -10.19
C SER A 488 -3.01 0.84 -9.89
N ASN A 489 -3.46 0.50 -8.69
CA ASN A 489 -3.68 -0.85 -8.19
C ASN A 489 -2.41 -1.74 -8.01
N ASN A 490 -1.25 -1.31 -8.51
CA ASN A 490 -0.01 -2.10 -8.38
C ASN A 490 1.03 -1.41 -7.49
N THR A 491 0.77 -0.18 -7.11
CA THR A 491 1.62 0.55 -6.17
C THR A 491 0.91 0.61 -4.82
N VAL A 492 1.53 0.09 -3.81
CA VAL A 492 1.04 0.18 -2.43
C VAL A 492 1.60 1.45 -1.82
N TYR A 493 0.75 2.41 -1.54
CA TYR A 493 1.08 3.65 -0.87
C TYR A 493 0.59 3.68 0.58
#